data_7a5704760cffa6f7c5c1faca86fe7fd5
#
_entry.id   7a5704760cffa6f7c5c1faca86fe7fd5
#
_cell.length_a   1.000
_cell.length_b   1.000
_cell.length_c   1.000
_cell.angle_alpha   90.00
_cell.angle_beta   90.00
_cell.angle_gamma   90.00
#
_symmetry.space_group_name_H-M   'P 1'
#
loop_
_entity.id
_entity.type
_entity.pdbx_description
1 polymer ?
#
loop_
_entity_poly.entity_id
_entity_poly.type
_entity_poly.pdbx_seq_one_letter_code
_entity_poly.pdbx_strand_id
1 'polypeptide(L)'
;YSRADDKKSFQLKFRDMYGQSELVYPVFDELDTVKSFKALVLRAGSQDYAYAMLRDEFFTSLLKSHSENLYVQAYKPCNLYVNGEYFGIYYFREKVNSDYVAKHLNAAEENTDLLVGSEAVIYGSREFVETHDMRNAENYKYAEERIDFVSLIDFTIGEYYSGNQDNGNAKWFRNTASDDTRWHWIYYDLDWGFYYDTPLDFYLRKHGQAEYG
;
A
#
# COMPACT_ATOMS: atom_id res chain seq x y z
N TYR A 1 16.13 7.59 -1.17
CA TYR A 1 16.55 7.83 0.22
C TYR A 1 17.01 6.54 0.90
N SER A 2 16.20 5.49 0.97
CA SER A 2 16.54 4.22 1.65
C SER A 2 17.82 3.51 1.16
N ARG A 3 18.33 3.86 -0.03
CA ARG A 3 19.61 3.34 -0.53
C ARG A 3 20.84 3.98 0.14
N ALA A 4 20.67 5.15 0.75
CA ALA A 4 21.74 5.84 1.46
C ALA A 4 21.90 5.36 2.92
N ASP A 5 20.83 4.77 3.51
CA ASP A 5 20.84 4.30 4.88
C ASP A 5 21.85 3.16 5.08
N ASP A 6 22.46 3.07 6.25
CA ASP A 6 23.41 2.01 6.57
C ASP A 6 22.73 0.64 6.58
N LYS A 7 21.51 0.57 7.11
CA LYS A 7 20.70 -0.65 7.14
C LYS A 7 19.87 -0.80 5.88
N LYS A 8 20.23 -1.76 5.05
CA LYS A 8 19.60 -2.00 3.75
C LYS A 8 18.39 -2.91 3.85
N SER A 9 17.32 -2.56 3.14
CA SER A 9 16.22 -3.48 2.86
C SER A 9 16.59 -4.41 1.70
N PHE A 10 16.06 -5.64 1.72
CA PHE A 10 16.30 -6.64 0.69
C PHE A 10 14.98 -7.05 0.04
N GLN A 11 15.05 -7.39 -1.24
CA GLN A 11 13.97 -8.04 -1.94
C GLN A 11 14.37 -9.47 -2.29
N LEU A 12 13.57 -10.44 -1.88
CA LEU A 12 13.67 -11.82 -2.29
C LEU A 12 12.82 -12.02 -3.55
N LYS A 13 13.43 -12.52 -4.61
CA LYS A 13 12.75 -12.84 -5.88
C LYS A 13 12.94 -14.29 -6.19
N PHE A 14 11.86 -15.01 -6.37
CA PHE A 14 11.86 -16.40 -6.79
C PHE A 14 11.76 -16.47 -8.31
N ARG A 15 12.60 -17.31 -8.94
CA ARG A 15 12.65 -17.47 -10.40
C ARG A 15 13.06 -18.90 -10.74
N ASP A 16 12.52 -19.45 -11.81
CA ASP A 16 12.83 -20.80 -12.28
C ASP A 16 14.32 -21.06 -12.47
N MET A 17 15.05 -20.05 -12.94
CA MET A 17 16.52 -20.15 -13.11
C MET A 17 17.29 -20.37 -11.79
N TYR A 18 16.64 -20.16 -10.64
CA TYR A 18 17.20 -20.42 -9.30
C TYR A 18 16.51 -21.60 -8.61
N GLY A 19 15.70 -22.38 -9.33
CA GLY A 19 15.07 -23.60 -8.87
C GLY A 19 13.56 -23.54 -8.72
N GLN A 20 13.00 -22.45 -8.26
CA GLN A 20 11.56 -22.28 -8.08
C GLN A 20 11.10 -20.88 -8.47
N SER A 21 9.98 -20.77 -9.21
CA SER A 21 9.40 -19.52 -9.66
C SER A 21 8.68 -18.76 -8.54
N GLU A 22 8.31 -19.47 -7.48
CA GLU A 22 7.66 -18.89 -6.28
C GLU A 22 7.96 -19.71 -5.02
N LEU A 23 7.89 -19.07 -3.87
CA LEU A 23 7.89 -19.72 -2.57
C LEU A 23 6.49 -20.22 -2.26
N VAL A 24 6.28 -21.52 -2.21
CA VAL A 24 5.02 -22.14 -1.76
C VAL A 24 5.14 -22.47 -0.28
N TYR A 25 4.74 -21.51 0.55
CA TYR A 25 4.78 -21.63 2.02
C TYR A 25 3.86 -20.58 2.66
N PRO A 26 3.07 -20.91 3.69
CA PRO A 26 2.23 -19.97 4.42
C PRO A 26 3.08 -19.10 5.35
N VAL A 27 3.72 -18.07 4.79
CA VAL A 27 4.65 -17.19 5.52
C VAL A 27 3.92 -16.36 6.58
N PHE A 28 2.71 -15.88 6.24
CA PHE A 28 1.93 -14.97 7.07
C PHE A 28 0.68 -15.68 7.59
N ASP A 29 0.56 -15.76 8.90
CA ASP A 29 -0.50 -16.52 9.58
C ASP A 29 -1.89 -15.87 9.34
N GLU A 30 -1.93 -14.53 9.12
CA GLU A 30 -3.14 -13.77 8.85
C GLU A 30 -3.69 -13.93 7.42
N LEU A 31 -2.94 -14.55 6.51
CA LEU A 31 -3.38 -14.78 5.12
C LEU A 31 -3.95 -16.19 4.94
N ASP A 32 -5.27 -16.30 4.90
CA ASP A 32 -5.93 -17.59 4.73
C ASP A 32 -5.82 -18.15 3.31
N THR A 33 -5.86 -17.29 2.30
CA THR A 33 -5.93 -17.67 0.88
C THR A 33 -4.58 -17.59 0.16
N VAL A 34 -3.69 -16.67 0.56
CA VAL A 34 -2.40 -16.46 -0.10
C VAL A 34 -1.33 -17.35 0.54
N LYS A 35 -0.92 -18.40 -0.16
CA LYS A 35 0.05 -19.40 0.32
C LYS A 35 1.30 -19.50 -0.54
N SER A 36 1.46 -18.63 -1.54
CA SER A 36 2.66 -18.60 -2.39
C SER A 36 3.03 -17.17 -2.79
N PHE A 37 4.32 -16.94 -3.07
CA PHE A 37 4.86 -15.59 -3.29
C PHE A 37 5.95 -15.63 -4.37
N LYS A 38 5.82 -14.84 -5.43
CA LYS A 38 6.89 -14.63 -6.43
C LYS A 38 7.98 -13.70 -5.90
N ALA A 39 7.64 -12.82 -4.96
CA ALA A 39 8.58 -11.93 -4.31
C ALA A 39 8.14 -11.55 -2.90
N LEU A 40 9.10 -11.35 -2.01
CA LEU A 40 8.91 -10.85 -0.64
C LEU A 40 9.94 -9.75 -0.35
N VAL A 41 9.69 -8.96 0.69
CA VAL A 41 10.60 -7.89 1.13
C VAL A 41 11.04 -8.14 2.57
N LEU A 42 12.33 -7.95 2.83
CA LEU A 42 12.89 -7.78 4.17
C LEU A 42 13.10 -6.28 4.37
N ARG A 43 12.15 -5.64 5.07
CA ARG A 43 12.17 -4.19 5.31
C ARG A 43 13.00 -3.86 6.54
N ALA A 44 13.91 -2.90 6.39
CA ALA A 44 14.84 -2.48 7.44
C ALA A 44 14.29 -1.36 8.34
N GLY A 45 13.08 -0.84 8.06
CA GLY A 45 12.47 0.31 8.73
C GLY A 45 12.54 1.62 7.95
N SER A 46 13.33 1.69 6.85
CA SER A 46 13.48 2.89 6.00
C SER A 46 13.71 4.16 6.84
N GLN A 47 12.96 5.24 6.63
CA GLN A 47 13.11 6.49 7.36
C GLN A 47 12.86 6.36 8.87
N ASP A 48 12.03 5.41 9.27
CA ASP A 48 11.74 5.13 10.70
C ASP A 48 12.86 4.33 11.40
N TYR A 49 13.89 3.87 10.66
CA TYR A 49 14.99 3.07 11.22
C TYR A 49 15.69 3.73 12.42
N ALA A 50 15.87 5.04 12.38
CA ALA A 50 16.53 5.79 13.46
C ALA A 50 15.58 6.20 14.60
N TYR A 51 14.30 5.85 14.51
CA TYR A 51 13.26 6.25 15.46
C TYR A 51 12.58 5.03 16.09
N ALA A 52 11.35 4.73 15.69
CA ALA A 52 10.56 3.66 16.29
C ALA A 52 10.76 2.29 15.62
N MET A 53 11.16 2.25 14.36
CA MET A 53 11.33 1.05 13.52
C MET A 53 10.06 0.22 13.30
N LEU A 54 8.88 0.70 13.70
CA LEU A 54 7.64 -0.06 13.66
C LEU A 54 6.40 0.76 13.23
N ARG A 55 6.58 2.02 12.81
CA ARG A 55 5.44 2.91 12.49
C ARG A 55 4.58 2.34 11.38
N ASP A 56 5.20 1.91 10.30
CA ASP A 56 4.49 1.33 9.15
C ASP A 56 3.68 0.08 9.56
N GLU A 57 4.28 -0.82 10.33
CA GLU A 57 3.63 -2.02 10.86
C GLU A 57 2.50 -1.68 11.84
N PHE A 58 2.73 -0.70 12.71
CA PHE A 58 1.74 -0.25 13.68
C PHE A 58 0.49 0.30 13.00
N PHE A 59 0.64 1.24 12.07
CA PHE A 59 -0.50 1.83 11.37
C PHE A 59 -1.20 0.82 10.47
N THR A 60 -0.44 -0.03 9.78
CA THR A 60 -0.99 -1.11 8.98
C THR A 60 -1.88 -2.02 9.80
N SER A 61 -1.42 -2.47 10.98
CA SER A 61 -2.20 -3.31 11.89
C SER A 61 -3.41 -2.59 12.47
N LEU A 62 -3.22 -1.35 12.91
CA LEU A 62 -4.29 -0.56 13.51
C LEU A 62 -5.45 -0.39 12.53
N LEU A 63 -5.17 0.02 11.31
CA LEU A 63 -6.20 0.27 10.32
C LEU A 63 -6.83 -1.02 9.81
N LYS A 64 -6.04 -2.06 9.59
CA LYS A 64 -6.59 -3.37 9.21
C LYS A 64 -7.57 -3.93 10.24
N SER A 65 -7.33 -3.67 11.51
CA SER A 65 -8.25 -4.11 12.58
C SER A 65 -9.59 -3.34 12.59
N HIS A 66 -9.70 -2.22 11.88
CA HIS A 66 -10.87 -1.35 11.84
C HIS A 66 -11.57 -1.30 10.48
N SER A 67 -10.94 -1.77 9.42
CA SER A 67 -11.53 -1.81 8.08
C SER A 67 -11.22 -3.11 7.35
N GLU A 68 -12.27 -3.79 6.89
CA GLU A 68 -12.15 -4.95 6.00
C GLU A 68 -11.96 -4.54 4.53
N ASN A 69 -12.27 -3.29 4.19
CA ASN A 69 -12.19 -2.76 2.83
C ASN A 69 -10.80 -2.24 2.47
N LEU A 70 -9.88 -2.25 3.44
CA LEU A 70 -8.53 -1.75 3.25
C LEU A 70 -7.56 -2.89 2.94
N TYR A 71 -6.92 -2.82 1.79
CA TYR A 71 -5.83 -3.72 1.42
C TYR A 71 -4.52 -3.24 2.03
N VAL A 72 -3.82 -4.14 2.68
CA VAL A 72 -2.55 -3.88 3.36
C VAL A 72 -1.55 -5.00 3.07
N GLN A 73 -0.27 -4.73 3.29
CA GLN A 73 0.75 -5.78 3.25
C GLN A 73 0.73 -6.59 4.54
N ALA A 74 0.65 -7.91 4.44
CA ALA A 74 0.96 -8.77 5.57
C ALA A 74 2.44 -8.66 5.94
N TYR A 75 2.76 -8.78 7.22
CA TYR A 75 4.12 -8.70 7.71
C TYR A 75 4.39 -9.62 8.90
N LYS A 76 5.67 -9.94 9.09
CA LYS A 76 6.14 -10.71 10.24
C LYS A 76 7.53 -10.20 10.67
N PRO A 77 7.75 -9.86 11.95
CA PRO A 77 9.08 -9.51 12.41
C PRO A 77 10.01 -10.73 12.33
N CYS A 78 11.27 -10.51 11.98
CA CYS A 78 12.26 -11.55 11.89
C CYS A 78 13.66 -11.05 12.25
N ASN A 79 14.51 -11.94 12.72
CA ASN A 79 15.94 -11.72 12.86
C ASN A 79 16.65 -12.08 11.57
N LEU A 80 17.35 -11.12 10.97
CA LEU A 80 18.10 -11.36 9.74
C LEU A 80 19.54 -11.71 10.04
N TYR A 81 19.99 -12.81 9.45
CA TYR A 81 21.40 -13.21 9.40
C TYR A 81 21.86 -13.28 7.95
N VAL A 82 23.00 -12.71 7.63
CA VAL A 82 23.60 -12.75 6.30
C VAL A 82 25.00 -13.37 6.45
N ASN A 83 25.24 -14.48 5.77
CA ASN A 83 26.50 -15.26 5.88
C ASN A 83 26.88 -15.62 7.34
N GLY A 84 25.89 -15.83 8.20
CA GLY A 84 26.10 -16.15 9.61
C GLY A 84 26.26 -14.94 10.54
N GLU A 85 26.35 -13.73 10.02
CA GLU A 85 26.41 -12.51 10.79
C GLU A 85 25.02 -11.93 11.05
N TYR A 86 24.78 -11.47 12.26
CA TYR A 86 23.49 -10.88 12.66
C TYR A 86 23.36 -9.46 12.09
N PHE A 87 22.31 -9.24 11.28
CA PHE A 87 22.01 -7.95 10.65
C PHE A 87 20.92 -7.14 11.38
N GLY A 88 20.31 -7.71 12.42
CA GLY A 88 19.29 -7.05 13.22
C GLY A 88 17.87 -7.53 12.94
N ILE A 89 16.91 -6.79 13.51
CA ILE A 89 15.48 -7.05 13.33
C ILE A 89 15.03 -6.46 12.00
N TYR A 90 14.28 -7.24 11.24
CA TYR A 90 13.66 -6.85 9.98
C TYR A 90 12.18 -7.22 10.00
N TYR A 91 11.40 -6.61 9.09
CA TYR A 91 10.03 -7.02 8.82
C TYR A 91 9.97 -7.75 7.49
N PHE A 92 9.60 -9.02 7.56
CA PHE A 92 9.33 -9.84 6.38
C PHE A 92 7.93 -9.47 5.89
N ARG A 93 7.81 -9.00 4.65
CA ARG A 93 6.57 -8.41 4.12
C ARG A 93 6.25 -8.93 2.73
N GLU A 94 4.97 -8.91 2.39
CA GLU A 94 4.55 -9.08 1.01
C GLU A 94 5.17 -8.00 0.11
N LYS A 95 5.42 -8.34 -1.13
CA LYS A 95 5.78 -7.36 -2.16
C LYS A 95 4.52 -6.94 -2.91
N VAL A 96 4.09 -5.68 -2.77
CA VAL A 96 2.98 -5.14 -3.57
C VAL A 96 3.42 -5.00 -5.02
N ASN A 97 2.91 -5.90 -5.86
CA ASN A 97 3.11 -6.00 -7.31
C ASN A 97 1.87 -6.68 -7.92
N SER A 98 1.88 -6.97 -9.23
CA SER A 98 0.75 -7.64 -9.89
C SER A 98 0.43 -9.01 -9.29
N ASP A 99 1.45 -9.79 -8.87
CA ASP A 99 1.26 -11.09 -8.20
C ASP A 99 0.51 -10.94 -6.86
N TYR A 100 0.83 -9.89 -6.06
CA TYR A 100 0.10 -9.56 -4.85
C TYR A 100 -1.38 -9.29 -5.14
N VAL A 101 -1.65 -8.41 -6.10
CA VAL A 101 -3.03 -8.04 -6.47
C VAL A 101 -3.81 -9.27 -6.95
N ALA A 102 -3.22 -10.05 -7.84
CA ALA A 102 -3.84 -11.25 -8.41
C ALA A 102 -4.22 -12.27 -7.32
N LYS A 103 -3.32 -12.53 -6.36
CA LYS A 103 -3.54 -13.49 -5.27
C LYS A 103 -4.57 -13.02 -4.26
N HIS A 104 -4.53 -11.74 -3.87
CA HIS A 104 -5.51 -11.16 -2.96
C HIS A 104 -6.91 -11.08 -3.55
N LEU A 105 -7.03 -10.92 -4.86
CA LEU A 105 -8.30 -10.89 -5.58
C LEU A 105 -8.74 -12.27 -6.11
N ASN A 106 -7.92 -13.31 -5.94
CA ASN A 106 -8.12 -14.62 -6.58
C ASN A 106 -8.38 -14.48 -8.09
N ALA A 107 -7.57 -13.66 -8.77
CA ALA A 107 -7.68 -13.32 -10.17
C ALA A 107 -6.45 -13.78 -10.96
N ALA A 108 -6.56 -13.87 -12.27
CA ALA A 108 -5.39 -14.02 -13.14
C ALA A 108 -4.60 -12.71 -13.19
N GLU A 109 -3.26 -12.79 -13.20
CA GLU A 109 -2.38 -11.60 -13.12
C GLU A 109 -2.60 -10.64 -14.32
N GLU A 110 -2.90 -11.19 -15.52
CA GLU A 110 -3.23 -10.42 -16.72
C GLU A 110 -4.56 -9.64 -16.63
N ASN A 111 -5.41 -9.99 -15.69
CA ASN A 111 -6.68 -9.32 -15.42
C ASN A 111 -6.59 -8.30 -14.29
N THR A 112 -5.40 -7.95 -13.86
CA THR A 112 -5.20 -6.99 -12.77
C THR A 112 -4.41 -5.78 -13.24
N ASP A 113 -4.88 -4.59 -12.87
CA ASP A 113 -4.13 -3.36 -13.02
C ASP A 113 -3.59 -2.92 -11.66
N LEU A 114 -2.35 -2.46 -11.63
CA LEU A 114 -1.71 -1.84 -10.46
C LEU A 114 -1.02 -0.55 -10.89
N LEU A 115 -1.42 0.57 -10.31
CA LEU A 115 -0.82 1.88 -10.52
C LEU A 115 -0.05 2.33 -9.27
N VAL A 116 0.99 3.13 -9.47
CA VAL A 116 1.89 3.59 -8.39
C VAL A 116 2.19 5.08 -8.53
N GLY A 117 2.11 5.80 -7.42
CA GLY A 117 2.50 7.21 -7.34
C GLY A 117 1.60 8.15 -8.13
N SER A 118 2.18 9.17 -8.74
CA SER A 118 1.43 10.17 -9.52
C SER A 118 0.78 9.61 -10.80
N GLU A 119 1.27 8.49 -11.32
CA GLU A 119 0.60 7.77 -12.41
C GLU A 119 -0.74 7.19 -11.96
N ALA A 120 -0.83 6.90 -10.66
CA ALA A 120 -2.05 6.51 -10.00
C ALA A 120 -3.09 7.63 -9.90
N VAL A 121 -2.75 8.85 -10.26
CA VAL A 121 -3.74 9.92 -10.42
C VAL A 121 -4.54 9.65 -11.69
N ILE A 122 -5.16 8.50 -11.66
CA ILE A 122 -6.43 8.19 -12.26
C ILE A 122 -6.51 8.63 -13.72
N TYR A 123 -6.21 7.74 -14.60
CA TYR A 123 -6.62 7.84 -15.98
C TYR A 123 -8.07 8.36 -16.07
N GLY A 124 -8.19 9.69 -16.28
CA GLY A 124 -9.44 10.39 -16.50
C GLY A 124 -10.34 10.65 -15.29
N SER A 125 -10.19 10.00 -14.14
CA SER A 125 -11.12 10.25 -13.04
C SER A 125 -10.77 11.49 -12.22
N ARG A 126 -9.50 11.84 -12.04
CA ARG A 126 -9.13 13.11 -11.39
C ARG A 126 -9.57 14.30 -12.24
N GLU A 127 -9.19 14.31 -13.51
CA GLU A 127 -9.62 15.36 -14.44
C GLU A 127 -11.15 15.47 -14.47
N PHE A 128 -11.86 14.33 -14.44
CA PHE A 128 -13.31 14.33 -14.38
C PHE A 128 -13.83 14.97 -13.10
N VAL A 129 -13.31 14.61 -11.92
CA VAL A 129 -13.72 15.14 -10.62
C VAL A 129 -13.36 16.64 -10.50
N GLU A 130 -12.21 17.06 -11.01
CA GLU A 130 -11.77 18.46 -10.99
C GLU A 130 -12.56 19.36 -11.94
N THR A 131 -13.11 18.82 -13.03
CA THR A 131 -13.79 19.58 -14.08
C THR A 131 -15.31 19.49 -14.05
N HIS A 132 -15.88 18.59 -13.23
CA HIS A 132 -17.33 18.36 -13.14
C HIS A 132 -17.84 18.59 -11.73
N ASP A 133 -19.01 19.18 -11.62
CA ASP A 133 -19.66 19.38 -10.31
C ASP A 133 -20.16 18.03 -9.74
N MET A 134 -19.49 17.54 -8.70
CA MET A 134 -19.83 16.28 -8.02
C MET A 134 -21.14 16.32 -7.22
N ARG A 135 -21.76 17.50 -7.04
CA ARG A 135 -23.11 17.63 -6.49
C ARG A 135 -24.19 17.21 -7.50
N ASN A 136 -23.83 17.11 -8.78
CA ASN A 136 -24.68 16.51 -9.79
C ASN A 136 -24.67 14.98 -9.64
N ALA A 137 -25.85 14.38 -9.48
CA ALA A 137 -25.99 12.94 -9.25
C ALA A 137 -25.43 12.07 -10.39
N GLU A 138 -25.50 12.54 -11.64
CA GLU A 138 -24.95 11.80 -12.79
C GLU A 138 -23.43 11.80 -12.78
N ASN A 139 -22.82 12.95 -12.44
CA ASN A 139 -21.37 13.07 -12.32
C ASN A 139 -20.84 12.22 -11.15
N TYR A 140 -21.52 12.28 -10.01
CA TYR A 140 -21.18 11.45 -8.85
C TYR A 140 -21.26 9.96 -9.18
N LYS A 141 -22.35 9.54 -9.83
CA LYS A 141 -22.53 8.15 -10.26
C LYS A 141 -21.44 7.70 -11.22
N TYR A 142 -21.05 8.56 -12.17
CA TYR A 142 -19.95 8.26 -13.09
C TYR A 142 -18.63 7.98 -12.35
N ALA A 143 -18.33 8.76 -11.30
CA ALA A 143 -17.15 8.53 -10.48
C ALA A 143 -17.29 7.26 -9.62
N GLU A 144 -18.46 7.01 -9.02
CA GLU A 144 -18.75 5.82 -8.19
C GLU A 144 -18.64 4.51 -8.97
N GLU A 145 -18.97 4.50 -10.25
CA GLU A 145 -18.81 3.35 -11.14
C GLU A 145 -17.34 3.00 -11.45
N ARG A 146 -16.39 3.88 -11.11
CA ARG A 146 -14.95 3.73 -11.39
C ARG A 146 -14.08 3.64 -10.16
N ILE A 147 -14.54 4.23 -9.08
CA ILE A 147 -13.79 4.35 -7.83
C ILE A 147 -14.60 3.70 -6.72
N ASP A 148 -13.99 2.83 -5.96
CA ASP A 148 -14.56 2.38 -4.70
C ASP A 148 -14.37 3.47 -3.64
N PHE A 149 -15.43 4.25 -3.41
CA PHE A 149 -15.39 5.35 -2.45
C PHE A 149 -15.21 4.89 -1.01
N VAL A 150 -15.61 3.67 -0.64
CA VAL A 150 -15.38 3.14 0.69
C VAL A 150 -13.88 2.89 0.89
N SER A 151 -13.24 2.25 -0.08
CA SER A 151 -11.79 2.04 -0.07
C SER A 151 -11.02 3.37 -0.04
N LEU A 152 -11.45 4.37 -0.82
CA LEU A 152 -10.86 5.71 -0.84
C LEU A 152 -11.00 6.43 0.51
N ILE A 153 -12.18 6.37 1.12
CA ILE A 153 -12.46 7.02 2.41
C ILE A 153 -11.63 6.38 3.50
N ASP A 154 -11.59 5.04 3.58
CA ASP A 154 -10.81 4.32 4.58
C ASP A 154 -9.30 4.61 4.44
N PHE A 155 -8.79 4.60 3.20
CA PHE A 155 -7.43 5.02 2.91
C PHE A 155 -7.15 6.46 3.37
N THR A 156 -8.04 7.40 3.02
CA THR A 156 -7.90 8.82 3.36
C THR A 156 -7.92 9.05 4.88
N ILE A 157 -8.83 8.37 5.59
CA ILE A 157 -8.89 8.42 7.06
C ILE A 157 -7.57 7.91 7.65
N GLY A 158 -7.04 6.81 7.10
CA GLY A 158 -5.77 6.24 7.54
C GLY A 158 -4.60 7.20 7.38
N GLU A 159 -4.47 7.82 6.19
CA GLU A 159 -3.44 8.82 5.90
C GLU A 159 -3.56 10.04 6.82
N TYR A 160 -4.78 10.54 7.04
CA TYR A 160 -5.01 11.69 7.92
C TYR A 160 -4.72 11.37 9.38
N TYR A 161 -5.15 10.20 9.85
CA TYR A 161 -4.91 9.77 11.22
C TYR A 161 -3.41 9.56 11.49
N SER A 162 -2.71 8.88 10.59
CA SER A 162 -1.27 8.67 10.71
C SER A 162 -0.44 9.95 10.51
N GLY A 163 -1.02 10.97 9.85
CA GLY A 163 -0.31 12.17 9.46
C GLY A 163 0.86 11.89 8.51
N ASN A 164 0.73 10.86 7.69
CA ASN A 164 1.73 10.48 6.72
C ASN A 164 1.85 11.55 5.64
N GLN A 165 3.00 12.20 5.56
CA GLN A 165 3.25 13.28 4.60
C GLN A 165 3.86 12.80 3.28
N ASP A 166 4.29 11.53 3.21
CA ASP A 166 4.83 10.91 2.00
C ASP A 166 3.74 10.13 1.24
N ASN A 167 2.69 10.84 0.85
CA ASN A 167 1.56 10.27 0.11
C ASN A 167 1.81 10.10 -1.41
N GLY A 168 3.00 10.39 -1.89
CA GLY A 168 3.42 10.17 -3.28
C GLY A 168 3.58 8.69 -3.66
N ASN A 169 3.57 7.80 -2.68
CA ASN A 169 3.73 6.36 -2.86
C ASN A 169 2.41 5.59 -2.98
N ALA A 170 1.26 6.26 -3.00
CA ALA A 170 -0.05 5.61 -3.09
C ALA A 170 -0.11 4.56 -4.20
N LYS A 171 -0.78 3.45 -3.92
CA LYS A 171 -1.01 2.37 -4.90
C LYS A 171 -2.48 2.06 -5.00
N TRP A 172 -2.91 1.84 -6.24
CA TRP A 172 -4.28 1.52 -6.58
C TRP A 172 -4.30 0.33 -7.49
N PHE A 173 -5.32 -0.46 -7.36
CA PHE A 173 -5.48 -1.66 -8.14
C PHE A 173 -6.94 -1.91 -8.48
N ARG A 174 -7.16 -2.75 -9.48
CA ARG A 174 -8.47 -3.28 -9.82
C ARG A 174 -8.36 -4.66 -10.48
N ASN A 175 -9.47 -5.37 -10.51
CA ASN A 175 -9.65 -6.56 -11.35
C ASN A 175 -10.51 -6.18 -12.56
N THR A 176 -9.96 -6.29 -13.76
CA THR A 176 -10.64 -5.91 -15.00
C THR A 176 -11.62 -6.96 -15.52
N ALA A 177 -11.62 -8.16 -14.94
CA ALA A 177 -12.45 -9.31 -15.33
C ALA A 177 -13.49 -9.71 -14.27
N SER A 178 -13.65 -8.91 -13.19
CA SER A 178 -14.68 -9.14 -12.17
C SER A 178 -15.93 -8.30 -12.42
N ASP A 179 -16.99 -8.58 -11.65
CA ASP A 179 -18.19 -7.73 -11.63
C ASP A 179 -17.91 -6.34 -11.04
N ASP A 180 -16.90 -6.24 -10.16
CA ASP A 180 -16.40 -4.98 -9.63
C ASP A 180 -15.05 -4.64 -10.27
N THR A 181 -15.05 -3.69 -11.21
CA THR A 181 -13.87 -3.20 -11.93
C THR A 181 -13.38 -1.85 -11.40
N ARG A 182 -13.89 -1.41 -10.25
CA ARG A 182 -13.52 -0.13 -9.63
C ARG A 182 -12.09 -0.16 -9.09
N TRP A 183 -11.52 1.02 -8.95
CA TRP A 183 -10.22 1.20 -8.33
C TRP A 183 -10.33 1.16 -6.81
N HIS A 184 -9.42 0.39 -6.18
CA HIS A 184 -9.24 0.24 -4.74
C HIS A 184 -7.85 0.70 -4.32
N TRP A 185 -7.71 1.11 -3.07
CA TRP A 185 -6.45 1.61 -2.50
C TRP A 185 -5.74 0.55 -1.68
N ILE A 186 -4.40 0.58 -1.72
CA ILE A 186 -3.53 -0.20 -0.83
C ILE A 186 -2.90 0.77 0.16
N TYR A 187 -3.07 0.50 1.45
CA TYR A 187 -2.48 1.27 2.52
C TYR A 187 -1.12 0.68 2.90
N TYR A 188 -0.05 1.44 2.68
CA TYR A 188 1.32 0.99 2.93
C TYR A 188 2.29 2.18 2.94
N ASP A 189 3.54 1.95 3.42
CA ASP A 189 4.64 2.92 3.44
C ASP A 189 4.41 4.09 4.39
N LEU A 190 4.09 3.75 5.66
CA LEU A 190 3.67 4.68 6.71
C LEU A 190 4.79 5.02 7.69
N ASP A 191 6.03 4.89 7.28
CA ASP A 191 7.21 5.16 8.10
C ASP A 191 7.38 6.65 8.49
N TRP A 192 6.66 7.54 7.81
CA TRP A 192 6.49 8.95 8.19
C TRP A 192 5.30 9.23 9.10
N GLY A 193 4.53 8.21 9.49
CA GLY A 193 3.39 8.38 10.39
C GLY A 193 3.81 8.93 11.76
N PHE A 194 3.04 9.85 12.30
CA PHE A 194 3.29 10.56 13.57
C PHE A 194 4.70 11.21 13.66
N TYR A 195 5.27 11.57 12.54
CA TYR A 195 6.54 12.27 12.51
C TYR A 195 6.40 13.74 12.92
N TYR A 196 5.23 14.34 12.66
CA TYR A 196 4.91 15.72 13.00
C TYR A 196 3.82 15.81 14.06
N ASP A 197 3.87 16.85 14.88
CA ASP A 197 2.97 17.02 16.04
C ASP A 197 1.51 17.38 15.66
N THR A 198 1.27 17.76 14.41
CA THR A 198 -0.04 18.23 13.94
C THR A 198 -0.47 17.58 12.62
N PRO A 199 -0.66 16.26 12.57
CA PRO A 199 -0.96 15.55 11.32
C PRO A 199 -2.26 16.04 10.67
N LEU A 200 -3.33 16.18 11.45
CA LEU A 200 -4.63 16.62 10.93
C LEU A 200 -4.58 18.05 10.39
N ASP A 201 -3.93 18.97 11.09
CA ASP A 201 -3.75 20.36 10.67
C ASP A 201 -2.98 20.47 9.35
N PHE A 202 -1.94 19.64 9.17
CA PHE A 202 -1.21 19.56 7.92
C PHE A 202 -2.12 19.21 6.74
N TYR A 203 -2.92 18.16 6.87
CA TYR A 203 -3.81 17.74 5.79
C TYR A 203 -4.93 18.73 5.51
N LEU A 204 -5.56 19.28 6.55
CA LEU A 204 -6.60 20.28 6.39
C LEU A 204 -6.09 21.55 5.73
N ARG A 205 -4.86 22.00 6.07
CA ARG A 205 -4.27 23.19 5.43
C ARG A 205 -3.81 22.90 4.01
N LYS A 206 -3.17 21.75 3.76
CA LYS A 206 -2.63 21.40 2.45
C LYS A 206 -3.74 21.21 1.42
N HIS A 207 -4.79 20.50 1.79
CA HIS A 207 -5.88 20.18 0.88
C HIS A 207 -6.97 21.25 0.85
N GLY A 208 -7.24 21.92 1.97
CA GLY A 208 -8.21 23.00 2.03
C GLY A 208 -7.76 24.31 1.36
N GLN A 209 -6.44 24.52 1.20
CA GLN A 209 -5.92 25.71 0.52
C GLN A 209 -5.76 25.54 -0.99
N ALA A 210 -5.64 24.33 -1.48
CA ALA A 210 -5.49 24.05 -2.91
C ALA A 210 -6.79 24.18 -3.71
N GLU A 211 -7.92 24.19 -3.01
CA GLU A 211 -9.26 24.17 -3.64
C GLU A 211 -9.92 25.55 -3.71
N TYR A 212 -9.46 26.51 -2.95
CA TYR A 212 -10.16 27.79 -2.75
C TYR A 212 -9.26 29.01 -2.98
N GLY A 213 -8.10 28.81 -3.58
CA GLY A 213 -7.16 29.86 -3.98
C GLY A 213 -7.20 30.16 -5.45
#